data_27006b02a7e9c9df5557298ee837cff6
#
_entry.id   27006b02a7e9c9df5557298ee837cff6
#
_cell.length_a   1.000
_cell.length_b   1.000
_cell.length_c   1.000
_cell.angle_alpha   90.00
_cell.angle_beta   90.00
_cell.angle_gamma   90.00
#
_symmetry.space_group_name_H-M   'P 1'
#
loop_
_entity.id
_entity.type
_entity.pdbx_description
1 polymer ?
#
loop_
_entity_poly.entity_id
_entity_poly.type
_entity_poly.pdbx_seq_one_letter_code
_entity_poly.pdbx_strand_id
1 'polypeptide(L)'
;MKLHADKLDTQSVTAYGEGWIAVNGQRHTQSLVLASSGQLVPWTCTRFEDLTEAHFSMLASLMTEAPELVVFGSGSKLRFLPPALLRSLMGQRIGVDTMDTTAACRTYNILASEGRRVVAALLIET
;
A
#
# COMPACT_ATOMS: atom_id res chain seq x y z
N MET A 1 -10.84 27.30 -4.58
CA MET A 1 -10.77 26.69 -4.18
C MET A 1 -9.99 26.10 -3.46
N LYS A 2 -9.80 25.92 -2.59
CA LYS A 2 -9.15 25.42 -1.76
C LYS A 2 -9.08 24.09 -1.62
N LEU A 3 -9.67 23.46 -2.08
CA LEU A 3 -9.73 22.04 -2.13
C LEU A 3 -8.43 21.39 -2.40
N HIS A 4 -7.55 22.05 -3.06
CA HIS A 4 -6.27 21.48 -3.44
C HIS A 4 -5.35 21.26 -2.25
N ALA A 5 -5.52 22.01 -1.20
CA ALA A 5 -4.69 21.85 -0.02
C ALA A 5 -4.84 20.45 0.56
N ASP A 6 -6.04 19.94 0.58
CA ASP A 6 -6.28 18.61 1.13
C ASP A 6 -5.58 17.53 0.33
N LYS A 7 -5.54 17.70 -0.99
CA LYS A 7 -4.93 16.71 -1.85
C LYS A 7 -3.42 16.72 -1.79
N LEU A 8 -2.84 17.86 -1.43
CA LEU A 8 -1.38 17.95 -1.35
C LEU A 8 -0.82 17.09 -0.23
N ASP A 9 -1.62 16.81 0.80
CA ASP A 9 -1.18 16.00 1.92
C ASP A 9 -1.36 14.51 1.69
N THR A 10 -2.00 14.13 0.60
CA THR A 10 -2.31 12.73 0.33
C THR A 10 -1.31 12.17 -0.67
N GLN A 11 -0.77 10.99 -0.38
CA GLN A 11 0.07 10.29 -1.34
C GLN A 11 -0.83 9.69 -2.41
N SER A 12 -0.45 9.87 -3.66
CA SER A 12 -1.24 9.41 -4.79
C SER A 12 -0.33 8.78 -5.82
N VAL A 13 -0.72 7.63 -6.35
CA VAL A 13 0.04 7.01 -7.44
C VAL A 13 -0.34 7.72 -8.73
N THR A 14 0.64 8.38 -9.35
CA THR A 14 0.40 9.19 -10.55
C THR A 14 0.72 8.44 -11.83
N ALA A 15 1.54 7.40 -11.76
CA ALA A 15 1.88 6.58 -12.92
C ALA A 15 2.50 5.28 -12.45
N TYR A 16 2.52 4.29 -13.32
CA TYR A 16 3.21 3.05 -13.01
C TYR A 16 3.56 2.32 -14.29
N GLY A 17 4.53 1.44 -14.19
CA GLY A 17 4.94 0.59 -15.30
C GLY A 17 5.63 -0.64 -14.73
N GLU A 18 6.29 -1.36 -15.61
CA GLU A 18 6.97 -2.58 -15.21
C GLU A 18 8.16 -2.23 -14.31
N GLY A 19 8.10 -2.67 -13.05
CA GLY A 19 9.19 -2.48 -12.12
C GLY A 19 9.29 -1.09 -11.50
N TRP A 20 8.27 -0.25 -11.65
CA TRP A 20 8.33 1.08 -11.06
C TRP A 20 6.94 1.64 -10.80
N ILE A 21 6.87 2.56 -9.85
CA ILE A 21 5.66 3.28 -9.48
C ILE A 21 6.05 4.73 -9.23
N ALA A 22 5.26 5.67 -9.74
CA ALA A 22 5.46 7.08 -9.45
C ALA A 22 4.42 7.54 -8.46
N VAL A 23 4.87 8.18 -7.38
CA VAL A 23 4.00 8.73 -6.34
C VAL A 23 4.18 10.23 -6.33
N ASN A 24 3.10 10.95 -6.55
CA ASN A 24 3.12 12.41 -6.66
C ASN A 24 4.20 12.87 -7.64
N GLY A 25 4.33 12.13 -8.75
CA GLY A 25 5.28 12.46 -9.80
C GLY A 25 6.68 11.94 -9.59
N GLN A 26 7.00 11.36 -8.44
CA GLN A 26 8.34 10.86 -8.16
C GLN A 26 8.40 9.35 -8.36
N ARG A 27 9.34 8.90 -9.16
CA ARG A 27 9.46 7.49 -9.54
C ARG A 27 10.20 6.69 -8.47
N HIS A 28 9.67 5.50 -8.18
CA HIS A 28 10.26 4.55 -7.24
C HIS A 28 10.41 3.21 -7.93
N THR A 29 11.54 2.55 -7.68
CA THR A 29 11.82 1.25 -8.28
C THR A 29 11.92 0.14 -7.24
N GLN A 30 11.63 0.45 -5.98
CA GLN A 30 11.65 -0.52 -4.90
C GLN A 30 10.30 -0.53 -4.22
N SER A 31 9.98 -1.65 -3.56
CA SER A 31 8.71 -1.81 -2.86
C SER A 31 8.50 -0.67 -1.86
N LEU A 32 7.26 -0.25 -1.73
CA LEU A 32 6.95 0.88 -0.86
C LEU A 32 5.58 0.74 -0.24
N VAL A 33 5.35 1.50 0.83
CA VAL A 33 4.08 1.55 1.52
C VAL A 33 3.60 2.99 1.50
N LEU A 34 2.34 3.17 1.12
CA LEU A 34 1.68 4.46 1.11
C LEU A 34 0.53 4.44 2.11
N ALA A 35 0.33 5.55 2.81
CA ALA A 35 -0.84 5.69 3.66
C ALA A 35 -1.63 6.91 3.21
N SER A 36 -2.95 6.81 3.28
CA SER A 36 -3.81 7.91 2.86
C SER A 36 -3.65 9.15 3.74
N SER A 37 -3.04 9.00 4.91
CA SER A 37 -2.73 10.12 5.79
C SER A 37 -1.44 10.85 5.41
N GLY A 38 -0.75 10.40 4.35
CA GLY A 38 0.38 11.13 3.80
C GLY A 38 1.73 10.44 3.92
N GLN A 39 1.82 9.32 4.62
CA GLN A 39 3.11 8.65 4.80
C GLN A 39 3.49 7.88 3.55
N LEU A 40 4.79 7.89 3.26
CA LEU A 40 5.40 7.05 2.24
C LEU A 40 6.67 6.51 2.84
N VAL A 41 6.77 5.19 2.95
CA VAL A 41 7.96 4.56 3.52
C VAL A 41 8.43 3.42 2.63
N PRO A 42 9.73 3.12 2.62
CA PRO A 42 10.20 1.95 1.89
C PRO A 42 9.67 0.69 2.57
N TRP A 43 9.36 -0.32 1.76
CA TRP A 43 8.93 -1.62 2.26
C TRP A 43 10.08 -2.58 2.01
N THR A 44 10.64 -3.14 3.08
CA THR A 44 11.92 -3.85 2.99
C THR A 44 11.74 -5.29 2.51
N CYS A 45 11.13 -5.45 1.35
CA CYS A 45 10.92 -6.75 0.75
C CYS A 45 11.05 -6.61 -0.76
N THR A 46 11.84 -7.49 -1.37
CA THR A 46 12.06 -7.44 -2.82
C THR A 46 11.46 -8.63 -3.54
N ARG A 47 10.97 -9.63 -2.81
CA ARG A 47 10.41 -10.84 -3.41
C ARG A 47 9.23 -11.31 -2.59
N PHE A 48 8.23 -11.81 -3.29
CA PHE A 48 7.02 -12.31 -2.64
C PHE A 48 7.34 -13.39 -1.59
N GLU A 49 8.28 -14.27 -1.92
CA GLU A 49 8.64 -15.39 -1.03
C GLU A 49 9.28 -14.95 0.28
N ASP A 50 9.79 -13.73 0.32
CA ASP A 50 10.48 -13.23 1.50
C ASP A 50 9.57 -12.47 2.45
N LEU A 51 8.29 -12.35 2.12
CA LEU A 51 7.34 -11.67 2.99
C LEU A 51 7.13 -12.44 4.29
N THR A 52 7.07 -11.70 5.39
CA THR A 52 6.88 -12.26 6.72
C THR A 52 5.75 -11.54 7.42
N GLU A 53 5.34 -12.08 8.57
CA GLU A 53 4.30 -11.41 9.38
C GLU A 53 4.72 -10.00 9.78
N ALA A 54 6.01 -9.78 10.05
CA ALA A 54 6.50 -8.45 10.44
C ALA A 54 6.28 -7.43 9.32
N HIS A 55 6.38 -7.84 8.06
CA HIS A 55 6.12 -6.94 6.95
C HIS A 55 4.69 -6.42 6.97
N PHE A 56 3.75 -7.18 7.52
CA PHE A 56 2.35 -6.80 7.55
C PHE A 56 1.95 -6.17 8.87
N SER A 57 2.50 -6.63 10.00
CA SER A 57 2.13 -6.06 11.28
C SER A 57 2.49 -4.58 11.40
N MET A 58 3.57 -4.15 10.75
CA MET A 58 3.98 -2.75 10.81
C MET A 58 2.98 -1.83 10.12
N LEU A 59 2.16 -2.36 9.22
CA LEU A 59 1.19 -1.54 8.49
C LEU A 59 0.09 -1.01 9.39
N ALA A 60 -0.20 -1.68 10.49
CA ALA A 60 -1.26 -1.26 11.40
C ALA A 60 -0.90 0.01 12.16
N SER A 61 0.39 0.26 12.38
CA SER A 61 0.84 1.39 13.19
C SER A 61 1.38 2.55 12.36
N LEU A 62 1.26 2.48 11.05
CA LEU A 62 1.79 3.52 10.18
C LEU A 62 1.00 4.82 10.30
N MET A 63 -0.30 4.71 10.53
CA MET A 63 -1.18 5.86 10.68
C MET A 63 -1.52 6.07 12.14
N THR A 64 -1.87 7.30 12.51
CA THR A 64 -2.28 7.63 13.87
C THR A 64 -3.51 6.81 14.26
N GLU A 65 -4.52 6.80 13.41
CA GLU A 65 -5.65 5.89 13.57
C GLU A 65 -5.41 4.68 12.68
N ALA A 66 -5.77 3.49 13.17
CA ALA A 66 -5.58 2.28 12.41
C ALA A 66 -6.28 2.38 11.05
N PRO A 67 -5.68 1.81 9.99
CA PRO A 67 -6.34 1.81 8.69
C PRO A 67 -7.58 0.92 8.73
N GLU A 68 -8.56 1.27 7.90
CA GLU A 68 -9.72 0.41 7.70
C GLU A 68 -9.36 -0.79 6.84
N LEU A 69 -8.39 -0.59 5.93
CA LEU A 69 -8.10 -1.57 4.90
C LEU A 69 -6.64 -1.44 4.49
N VAL A 70 -6.02 -2.59 4.26
CA VAL A 70 -4.71 -2.67 3.61
C VAL A 70 -4.95 -3.22 2.21
N VAL A 71 -4.45 -2.52 1.21
CA VAL A 71 -4.43 -3.01 -0.16
C VAL A 71 -3.04 -3.54 -0.42
N PHE A 72 -2.93 -4.85 -0.67
CA PHE A 72 -1.64 -5.47 -0.90
C PHE A 72 -1.46 -5.74 -2.39
N GLY A 73 -0.40 -5.17 -2.95
CA GLY A 73 0.00 -5.43 -4.34
C GLY A 73 1.05 -6.52 -4.37
N SER A 74 0.72 -7.64 -4.98
CA SER A 74 1.52 -8.86 -4.90
C SER A 74 2.58 -8.98 -6.00
N GLY A 75 2.86 -7.89 -6.71
CA GLY A 75 3.84 -7.91 -7.78
C GLY A 75 3.17 -7.91 -9.13
N SER A 76 3.85 -8.46 -10.14
CA SER A 76 3.36 -8.42 -11.52
C SER A 76 2.14 -9.29 -11.75
N LYS A 77 1.82 -10.17 -10.81
CA LYS A 77 0.64 -11.03 -10.93
C LYS A 77 0.03 -11.25 -9.55
N LEU A 78 -1.24 -11.62 -9.55
CA LEU A 78 -1.96 -11.90 -8.31
C LEU A 78 -1.39 -13.14 -7.64
N ARG A 79 -1.02 -13.00 -6.36
CA ARG A 79 -0.58 -14.13 -5.54
C ARG A 79 -1.13 -13.93 -4.14
N PHE A 80 -1.76 -14.97 -3.59
CA PHE A 80 -2.35 -14.90 -2.27
C PHE A 80 -1.35 -15.28 -1.20
N LEU A 81 -1.48 -14.62 -0.05
CA LEU A 81 -0.58 -14.84 1.08
C LEU A 81 -1.07 -15.98 1.96
N PRO A 82 -0.15 -16.70 2.60
CA PRO A 82 -0.55 -17.60 3.69
C PRO A 82 -1.27 -16.78 4.77
N PRO A 83 -2.41 -17.25 5.27
CA PRO A 83 -3.16 -16.47 6.29
C PRO A 83 -2.34 -16.14 7.52
N ALA A 84 -1.35 -16.97 7.87
CA ALA A 84 -0.52 -16.72 9.05
C ALA A 84 0.19 -15.38 8.99
N LEU A 85 0.52 -14.88 7.79
CA LEU A 85 1.21 -13.61 7.65
C LEU A 85 0.30 -12.44 7.97
N LEU A 86 -1.00 -12.63 7.92
CA LEU A 86 -1.98 -11.56 8.12
C LEU A 86 -2.61 -11.59 9.51
N ARG A 87 -2.11 -12.47 10.39
CA ARG A 87 -2.74 -12.69 11.68
C ARG A 87 -2.85 -11.42 12.51
N SER A 88 -1.80 -10.61 12.52
CA SER A 88 -1.80 -9.37 13.29
C SER A 88 -2.86 -8.40 12.80
N LEU A 89 -2.97 -8.24 11.48
CA LEU A 89 -3.96 -7.34 10.90
C LEU A 89 -5.38 -7.84 11.15
N MET A 90 -5.59 -9.13 10.97
CA MET A 90 -6.90 -9.72 11.17
C MET A 90 -7.34 -9.60 12.62
N GLY A 91 -6.41 -9.75 13.56
CA GLY A 91 -6.70 -9.60 14.98
C GLY A 91 -7.12 -8.18 15.35
N GLN A 92 -6.73 -7.21 14.56
CA GLN A 92 -7.09 -5.81 14.77
C GLN A 92 -8.27 -5.40 13.88
N ARG A 93 -8.89 -6.36 13.20
CA ARG A 93 -10.04 -6.15 12.32
C ARG A 93 -9.71 -5.23 11.14
N ILE A 94 -8.48 -5.32 10.66
CA ILE A 94 -8.05 -4.58 9.47
C ILE A 94 -8.16 -5.53 8.29
N GLY A 95 -8.98 -5.17 7.31
CA GLY A 95 -9.15 -5.98 6.11
C GLY A 95 -7.92 -5.90 5.23
N VAL A 96 -7.68 -6.97 4.46
CA VAL A 96 -6.58 -6.99 3.49
C VAL A 96 -7.15 -7.45 2.15
N ASP A 97 -7.04 -6.61 1.14
CA ASP A 97 -7.40 -6.94 -0.23
C ASP A 97 -6.13 -7.19 -1.01
N THR A 98 -6.02 -8.38 -1.59
CA THR A 98 -4.85 -8.79 -2.36
C THR A 98 -5.13 -8.67 -3.86
N MET A 99 -4.22 -8.05 -4.58
CA MET A 99 -4.32 -7.91 -6.02
C MET A 99 -2.91 -7.72 -6.59
N ASP A 100 -2.76 -7.74 -7.90
CA ASP A 100 -1.44 -7.40 -8.47
C ASP A 100 -1.14 -5.93 -8.17
N THR A 101 0.13 -5.57 -8.29
CA THR A 101 0.56 -4.23 -7.83
C THR A 101 -0.08 -3.11 -8.64
N THR A 102 -0.29 -3.30 -9.94
CA THR A 102 -0.94 -2.28 -10.77
C THR A 102 -2.37 -2.02 -10.32
N ALA A 103 -3.10 -3.11 -10.07
CA ALA A 103 -4.48 -2.99 -9.59
C ALA A 103 -4.51 -2.36 -8.20
N ALA A 104 -3.53 -2.68 -7.36
CA ALA A 104 -3.45 -2.11 -6.01
C ALA A 104 -3.25 -0.60 -6.07
N CYS A 105 -2.45 -0.12 -7.01
CA CYS A 105 -2.25 1.32 -7.18
C CYS A 105 -3.57 2.02 -7.50
N ARG A 106 -4.35 1.46 -8.41
CA ARG A 106 -5.63 2.06 -8.79
C ARG A 106 -6.63 2.03 -7.64
N THR A 107 -6.70 0.89 -6.96
CA THR A 107 -7.63 0.73 -5.84
C THR A 107 -7.29 1.68 -4.71
N TYR A 108 -5.99 1.78 -4.38
CA TYR A 108 -5.56 2.71 -3.34
C TYR A 108 -5.97 4.14 -3.67
N ASN A 109 -5.73 4.58 -4.91
CA ASN A 109 -6.08 5.94 -5.29
C ASN A 109 -7.56 6.23 -5.11
N ILE A 110 -8.40 5.28 -5.49
CA ILE A 110 -9.85 5.46 -5.37
C ILE A 110 -10.24 5.58 -3.91
N LEU A 111 -9.77 4.67 -3.07
CA LEU A 111 -10.14 4.65 -1.66
C LEU A 111 -9.62 5.89 -0.93
N ALA A 112 -8.38 6.27 -1.21
CA ALA A 112 -7.80 7.46 -0.58
C ALA A 112 -8.56 8.72 -0.99
N SER A 113 -8.97 8.80 -2.25
CA SER A 113 -9.71 9.98 -2.73
C SER A 113 -11.11 10.06 -2.11
N GLU A 114 -11.62 8.94 -1.61
CA GLU A 114 -12.92 8.91 -0.92
C GLU A 114 -12.78 9.24 0.56
N GLY A 115 -11.58 9.55 1.01
CA GLY A 115 -11.37 9.88 2.42
C GLY A 115 -11.23 8.68 3.33
N ARG A 116 -11.02 7.47 2.78
CA ARG A 116 -10.89 6.26 3.58
C ARG A 116 -9.49 6.17 4.18
N ARG A 117 -9.39 5.56 5.36
CA ARG A 117 -8.09 5.28 5.96
C ARG A 117 -7.56 4.00 5.35
N VAL A 118 -6.66 4.12 4.37
CA VAL A 118 -6.15 2.98 3.63
C VAL A 118 -4.63 3.02 3.59
N VAL A 119 -4.03 1.84 3.66
CA VAL A 119 -2.58 1.65 3.49
C VAL A 119 -2.40 0.75 2.29
N ALA A 120 -1.52 1.14 1.38
CA ALA A 120 -1.16 0.32 0.23
C ALA A 120 0.25 -0.22 0.44
N ALA A 121 0.38 -1.53 0.47
CA ALA A 121 1.68 -2.20 0.53
C ALA A 121 1.96 -2.74 -0.86
N LEU A 122 2.91 -2.12 -1.55
CA LEU A 122 3.11 -2.33 -2.98
C LEU A 122 4.45 -3.03 -3.22
N LEU A 123 4.39 -4.29 -3.58
CA LEU A 123 5.57 -5.09 -3.85
C LEU A 123 6.06 -4.80 -5.26
N ILE A 124 7.31 -4.40 -5.36
CA ILE A 124 8.02 -4.28 -6.64
C ILE A 124 9.17 -5.26 -6.57
N GLU A 125 9.05 -6.33 -7.32
CA GLU A 125 10.07 -7.37 -7.29
C GLU A 125 11.24 -7.00 -8.19
N THR A 126 12.45 -7.27 -7.71
CA THR A 126 13.67 -6.95 -8.45
C THR A 126 14.53 -8.19 -8.71
#